data_ff291c387fb3995b990e9a437885de1c
#
_entry.id   ff291c387fb3995b990e9a437885de1c
#
_cell.length_a   1.000
_cell.length_b   1.000
_cell.length_c   1.000
_cell.angle_alpha   90.00
_cell.angle_beta   90.00
_cell.angle_gamma   90.00
#
_symmetry.space_group_name_H-M   'P 1'
#
loop_
_entity.id
_entity.type
_entity.pdbx_description
1 polymer ?
#
loop_
_entity_poly.entity_id
_entity_poly.type
_entity_poly.pdbx_seq_one_letter_code
_entity_poly.pdbx_strand_id
1 'polypeptide(L)'
;MSINACVYVSLKGIQRLCECCWTLVELHYESSVATRPRREMTVRLCVAREGVRRDMDCTDGATSKDAVERLVACISGEPLYREIYVGVLEFCKERRNLSEVEAAVQSWPQFSQAAQSPYRLVRNLVELGGLDWIELDDEGVEVNAQRKVGLTPDEVDDLVASFAVQTTADGADAAEDMSPARRLGKLEDEHADRVPVFNEILEFCMQPRSFSEIALHLEERGLLDVARAENGQALHPNYFVDALERAGALVWDGAWKTRCLD
;
A
#
# COMPACT_ATOMS: atom_id res chain seq x y z
N MET A 1 27.72 19.75 -21.00
CA MET A 1 28.46 20.19 -19.81
C MET A 1 27.72 19.65 -18.59
N SER A 2 28.24 18.53 -18.04
CA SER A 2 27.68 17.92 -16.80
C SER A 2 28.20 18.70 -15.61
N ILE A 3 27.30 19.26 -14.82
CA ILE A 3 27.64 19.85 -13.53
C ILE A 3 27.45 18.75 -12.48
N ASN A 4 28.57 18.15 -12.05
CA ASN A 4 28.61 17.31 -10.86
C ASN A 4 28.52 18.22 -9.64
N ALA A 5 27.34 18.28 -9.00
CA ALA A 5 27.19 18.92 -7.71
C ALA A 5 27.60 17.89 -6.62
N CYS A 6 28.76 18.10 -6.00
CA CYS A 6 29.11 17.42 -4.76
C CYS A 6 28.23 17.96 -3.62
N VAL A 7 27.38 17.14 -3.05
CA VAL A 7 26.58 17.47 -1.88
C VAL A 7 27.37 17.07 -0.63
N TYR A 8 27.83 18.06 0.13
CA TYR A 8 28.39 17.82 1.48
C TYR A 8 27.25 17.83 2.49
N VAL A 9 27.00 16.70 3.14
CA VAL A 9 26.01 16.58 4.20
C VAL A 9 26.70 16.65 5.54
N SER A 10 26.46 17.73 6.31
CA SER A 10 26.94 17.87 7.67
C SER A 10 25.87 17.39 8.65
N LEU A 11 26.11 16.30 9.33
CA LEU A 11 25.22 15.76 10.36
C LEU A 11 25.47 16.50 11.69
N LYS A 12 24.67 17.51 12.00
CA LYS A 12 24.62 18.12 13.33
C LYS A 12 23.23 17.96 13.91
N GLY A 13 23.15 17.15 14.98
CA GLY A 13 22.00 17.05 15.88
C GLY A 13 21.10 15.85 15.66
N ILE A 14 21.38 14.77 16.38
CA ILE A 14 20.44 13.66 16.57
C ILE A 14 19.67 13.98 17.85
N GLN A 15 18.41 14.40 17.73
CA GLN A 15 17.49 14.46 18.86
C GLN A 15 16.64 13.20 18.91
N ARG A 16 16.76 12.45 20.01
CA ARG A 16 15.89 11.31 20.30
C ARG A 16 14.49 11.82 20.63
N LEU A 17 13.53 11.51 19.80
CA LEU A 17 12.11 11.65 20.12
C LEU A 17 11.43 10.30 19.89
N CYS A 18 11.01 9.71 21.01
CA CYS A 18 10.20 8.50 21.14
C CYS A 18 10.94 7.16 21.08
N GLU A 19 10.69 6.31 22.07
CA GLU A 19 11.37 5.02 22.33
C GLU A 19 10.87 3.87 21.42
N CYS A 20 10.06 4.13 20.43
CA CYS A 20 9.57 3.11 19.49
C CYS A 20 10.21 3.29 18.12
N CYS A 21 11.27 2.56 17.87
CA CYS A 21 11.82 2.11 16.58
C CYS A 21 12.03 3.11 15.41
N TRP A 22 11.83 4.43 15.56
CA TRP A 22 11.99 5.40 14.49
C TRP A 22 12.99 6.50 14.89
N THR A 23 14.02 6.67 14.10
CA THR A 23 14.94 7.81 14.24
C THR A 23 14.60 8.84 13.18
N LEU A 24 14.15 10.03 13.61
CA LEU A 24 13.93 11.15 12.72
C LEU A 24 15.27 11.83 12.44
N VAL A 25 15.70 11.87 11.19
CA VAL A 25 16.89 12.61 10.76
C VAL A 25 16.40 13.89 10.06
N GLU A 26 16.62 15.05 10.69
CA GLU A 26 16.39 16.33 10.05
C GLU A 26 17.65 16.74 9.28
N LEU A 27 17.52 16.83 7.97
CA LEU A 27 18.57 17.35 7.09
C LEU A 27 18.27 18.82 6.74
N HIS A 28 19.12 19.72 7.23
CA HIS A 28 19.08 21.12 6.82
C HIS A 28 19.94 21.27 5.55
N TYR A 29 19.29 21.64 4.46
CA TYR A 29 19.96 21.92 3.19
C TYR A 29 20.11 23.45 3.01
N GLU A 30 21.35 23.93 3.00
CA GLU A 30 21.66 25.32 2.63
C GLU A 30 22.00 25.38 1.13
N SER A 31 21.11 25.97 0.33
CA SER A 31 21.38 26.23 -1.07
C SER A 31 22.06 27.60 -1.21
N SER A 32 23.30 27.59 -1.66
CA SER A 32 24.13 28.77 -1.87
C SER A 32 24.01 29.32 -3.30
N VAL A 33 22.78 29.48 -3.80
CA VAL A 33 22.53 30.21 -5.06
C VAL A 33 21.76 31.47 -4.76
N ALA A 34 22.46 32.61 -4.86
CA ALA A 34 21.89 33.94 -4.68
C ALA A 34 20.77 34.20 -5.69
N THR A 35 19.59 34.59 -5.18
CA THR A 35 18.49 35.33 -5.79
C THR A 35 17.08 34.75 -5.65
N ARG A 36 16.77 33.94 -4.61
CA ARG A 36 15.36 33.69 -4.26
C ARG A 36 15.18 33.59 -2.73
N PRO A 37 14.01 34.00 -2.16
CA PRO A 37 13.77 33.95 -0.71
C PRO A 37 13.87 32.48 -0.23
N ARG A 38 14.58 32.31 0.89
CA ARG A 38 14.77 31.00 1.57
C ARG A 38 13.42 30.36 1.83
N ARG A 39 13.16 29.23 1.17
CA ARG A 39 12.16 28.28 1.61
C ARG A 39 12.89 27.17 2.36
N GLU A 40 12.68 27.11 3.64
CA GLU A 40 13.06 25.92 4.41
C GLU A 40 12.20 24.73 3.95
N MET A 41 12.85 23.75 3.38
CA MET A 41 12.20 22.51 3.00
C MET A 41 12.65 21.43 3.99
N THR A 42 11.76 21.06 4.90
CA THR A 42 11.99 19.95 5.82
C THR A 42 11.67 18.66 5.11
N VAL A 43 12.70 17.86 4.77
CA VAL A 43 12.52 16.52 4.22
C VAL A 43 12.53 15.53 5.38
N ARG A 44 11.40 14.87 5.62
CA ARG A 44 11.30 13.78 6.59
C ARG A 44 11.66 12.48 5.91
N LEU A 45 12.81 11.94 6.24
CA LEU A 45 13.23 10.61 5.78
C LEU A 45 12.98 9.59 6.90
N CYS A 46 12.10 8.65 6.65
CA CYS A 46 11.93 7.50 7.53
C CYS A 46 12.92 6.42 7.06
N VAL A 47 13.98 6.20 7.83
CA VAL A 47 14.94 5.12 7.57
C VAL A 47 14.62 3.95 8.48
N ALA A 48 14.16 2.86 7.92
CA ALA A 48 14.04 1.59 8.63
C ALA A 48 15.46 1.07 8.96
N ARG A 49 15.72 0.80 10.21
CA ARG A 49 17.01 0.24 10.67
C ARG A 49 17.00 -1.27 10.42
N GLU A 50 17.73 -1.74 9.44
CA GLU A 50 18.07 -3.15 9.32
C GLU A 50 18.91 -3.59 10.53
N GLY A 51 18.46 -4.67 11.16
CA GLY A 51 19.27 -5.46 12.09
C GLY A 51 19.16 -5.10 13.58
N VAL A 52 18.00 -5.32 14.19
CA VAL A 52 17.92 -5.76 15.58
C VAL A 52 16.98 -6.95 15.63
N ARG A 53 17.55 -8.16 15.62
CA ARG A 53 16.85 -9.31 16.18
C ARG A 53 16.61 -8.98 17.65
N ARG A 54 15.43 -8.55 17.99
CA ARG A 54 14.88 -8.70 19.33
C ARG A 54 13.99 -9.93 19.26
N ASP A 55 14.40 -10.96 20.00
CA ASP A 55 13.47 -11.93 20.53
C ASP A 55 12.45 -11.13 21.35
N MET A 56 11.43 -10.60 20.67
CA MET A 56 10.26 -10.05 21.31
C MET A 56 9.33 -11.23 21.52
N ASP A 57 9.49 -11.84 22.68
CA ASP A 57 8.46 -12.60 23.34
C ASP A 57 7.30 -11.64 23.66
N CYS A 58 6.60 -11.20 22.63
CA CYS A 58 5.38 -10.41 22.72
C CYS A 58 4.19 -11.36 22.81
N THR A 59 4.14 -12.12 23.90
CA THR A 59 2.89 -12.67 24.43
C THR A 59 2.15 -11.57 25.22
N ASP A 60 1.88 -10.45 24.60
CA ASP A 60 0.95 -9.47 25.14
C ASP A 60 -0.22 -9.35 24.16
N GLY A 61 -1.34 -9.86 24.59
CA GLY A 61 -2.76 -9.73 24.26
C GLY A 61 -3.20 -8.76 23.16
N ALA A 62 -2.42 -8.59 22.09
CA ALA A 62 -2.90 -7.94 20.86
C ALA A 62 -4.05 -8.78 20.34
N THR A 63 -5.25 -8.21 20.34
CA THR A 63 -6.43 -8.89 19.81
C THR A 63 -6.27 -9.03 18.29
N SER A 64 -6.89 -10.06 17.68
CA SER A 64 -6.98 -10.21 16.21
C SER A 64 -7.40 -8.88 15.56
N LYS A 65 -8.29 -8.15 16.19
CA LYS A 65 -8.73 -6.82 15.72
C LYS A 65 -7.58 -5.82 15.60
N ASP A 66 -6.66 -5.78 16.56
CA ASP A 66 -5.49 -4.87 16.52
C ASP A 66 -4.52 -5.25 15.39
N ALA A 67 -4.44 -6.54 15.04
CA ALA A 67 -3.63 -7.03 13.92
C ALA A 67 -4.23 -6.60 12.58
N VAL A 68 -5.54 -6.79 12.39
CA VAL A 68 -6.27 -6.34 11.19
C VAL A 68 -6.17 -4.81 11.03
N GLU A 69 -6.37 -4.03 12.11
CA GLU A 69 -6.25 -2.57 12.06
C GLU A 69 -4.84 -2.10 11.61
N ARG A 70 -3.78 -2.78 12.07
CA ARG A 70 -2.40 -2.48 11.63
C ARG A 70 -2.16 -2.79 10.17
N LEU A 71 -2.68 -3.93 9.68
CA LEU A 71 -2.62 -4.31 8.27
C LEU A 71 -3.35 -3.30 7.39
N VAL A 72 -4.60 -2.97 7.74
CA VAL A 72 -5.42 -1.98 7.04
C VAL A 72 -4.73 -0.61 7.03
N ALA A 73 -4.16 -0.18 8.15
CA ALA A 73 -3.44 1.09 8.24
C ALA A 73 -2.20 1.12 7.31
N CYS A 74 -1.43 0.01 7.27
CA CYS A 74 -0.28 -0.10 6.36
C CYS A 74 -0.72 -0.06 4.90
N ILE A 75 -1.70 -0.89 4.51
CA ILE A 75 -2.23 -0.96 3.13
C ILE A 75 -2.80 0.40 2.70
N SER A 76 -3.52 1.09 3.60
CA SER A 76 -4.11 2.41 3.32
C SER A 76 -3.04 3.50 3.19
N GLY A 77 -1.96 3.41 3.97
CA GLY A 77 -0.87 4.38 3.99
C GLY A 77 0.01 4.36 2.74
N GLU A 78 -0.06 3.29 1.95
CA GLU A 78 0.77 3.08 0.76
C GLU A 78 -0.07 2.99 -0.53
N PRO A 79 -0.62 4.13 -1.03
CA PRO A 79 -1.58 4.14 -2.15
C PRO A 79 -1.07 3.43 -3.42
N LEU A 80 0.24 3.54 -3.71
CA LEU A 80 0.87 2.90 -4.88
C LEU A 80 0.91 1.37 -4.77
N TYR A 81 0.98 0.83 -3.57
CA TYR A 81 1.07 -0.61 -3.32
C TYR A 81 -0.23 -1.24 -2.85
N ARG A 82 -1.25 -0.43 -2.55
CA ARG A 82 -2.54 -0.90 -2.00
C ARG A 82 -3.12 -2.06 -2.79
N GLU A 83 -3.31 -1.86 -4.10
CA GLU A 83 -3.89 -2.89 -4.97
C GLU A 83 -3.01 -4.14 -5.06
N ILE A 84 -1.69 -3.97 -4.94
CA ILE A 84 -0.75 -5.09 -4.93
C ILE A 84 -0.87 -5.86 -3.62
N TYR A 85 -0.90 -5.19 -2.46
CA TYR A 85 -1.06 -5.84 -1.17
C TYR A 85 -2.37 -6.62 -1.08
N VAL A 86 -3.50 -6.00 -1.46
CA VAL A 86 -4.80 -6.69 -1.51
C VAL A 86 -4.74 -7.88 -2.47
N GLY A 87 -4.18 -7.69 -3.66
CA GLY A 87 -4.01 -8.76 -4.65
C GLY A 87 -3.17 -9.92 -4.15
N VAL A 88 -2.07 -9.67 -3.42
CA VAL A 88 -1.23 -10.72 -2.82
C VAL A 88 -2.01 -11.48 -1.75
N LEU A 89 -2.73 -10.79 -0.85
CA LEU A 89 -3.56 -11.44 0.17
C LEU A 89 -4.65 -12.32 -0.46
N GLU A 90 -5.30 -11.85 -1.53
CA GLU A 90 -6.30 -12.64 -2.26
C GLU A 90 -5.68 -13.85 -2.99
N PHE A 91 -4.53 -13.64 -3.67
CA PHE A 91 -3.85 -14.69 -4.43
C PHE A 91 -3.29 -15.80 -3.53
N CYS A 92 -2.88 -15.46 -2.30
CA CYS A 92 -2.31 -16.38 -1.33
C CYS A 92 -3.35 -16.97 -0.36
N LYS A 93 -4.67 -16.83 -0.58
CA LYS A 93 -5.71 -17.54 0.20
C LYS A 93 -5.45 -19.03 0.25
N GLU A 94 -5.02 -19.60 -0.87
CA GLU A 94 -4.41 -20.91 -0.92
C GLU A 94 -2.89 -20.77 -0.84
N ARG A 95 -2.23 -21.74 -0.20
CA ARG A 95 -0.77 -21.81 -0.12
C ARG A 95 -0.14 -21.74 -1.51
N ARG A 96 0.83 -20.82 -1.70
CA ARG A 96 1.56 -20.61 -2.95
C ARG A 96 3.06 -20.59 -2.71
N ASN A 97 3.83 -21.08 -3.67
CA ASN A 97 5.28 -20.91 -3.64
C ASN A 97 5.65 -19.45 -3.81
N LEU A 98 6.66 -18.99 -3.08
CA LEU A 98 7.10 -17.60 -3.12
C LEU A 98 7.44 -17.14 -4.56
N SER A 99 8.12 -18.00 -5.34
CA SER A 99 8.45 -17.71 -6.73
C SER A 99 7.24 -17.51 -7.63
N GLU A 100 6.13 -18.26 -7.38
CA GLU A 100 4.87 -18.07 -8.10
C GLU A 100 4.22 -16.73 -7.76
N VAL A 101 4.26 -16.35 -6.47
CA VAL A 101 3.73 -15.07 -6.00
C VAL A 101 4.53 -13.91 -6.59
N GLU A 102 5.87 -14.01 -6.58
CA GLU A 102 6.74 -12.98 -7.18
C GLU A 102 6.48 -12.81 -8.68
N ALA A 103 6.35 -13.93 -9.42
CA ALA A 103 6.04 -13.91 -10.84
C ALA A 103 4.64 -13.32 -11.12
N ALA A 104 3.64 -13.67 -10.31
CA ALA A 104 2.30 -13.12 -10.41
C ALA A 104 2.31 -11.61 -10.20
N VAL A 105 2.93 -11.13 -9.10
CA VAL A 105 3.04 -9.68 -8.79
C VAL A 105 3.75 -8.93 -9.91
N GLN A 106 4.85 -9.46 -10.46
CA GLN A 106 5.56 -8.85 -11.59
C GLN A 106 4.69 -8.68 -12.83
N SER A 107 3.70 -9.57 -13.03
CA SER A 107 2.80 -9.52 -14.19
C SER A 107 1.65 -8.52 -14.04
N TRP A 108 1.40 -8.02 -12.82
CA TRP A 108 0.29 -7.10 -12.60
C TRP A 108 0.56 -5.69 -13.12
N PRO A 109 -0.42 -5.06 -13.79
CA PRO A 109 -0.23 -3.70 -14.33
C PRO A 109 0.17 -2.68 -13.25
N GLN A 110 -0.37 -2.82 -12.04
CA GLN A 110 -0.10 -1.95 -10.89
C GLN A 110 1.37 -1.99 -10.46
N PHE A 111 2.06 -3.10 -10.71
CA PHE A 111 3.47 -3.27 -10.35
C PHE A 111 4.41 -2.46 -11.25
N SER A 112 3.96 -2.01 -12.43
CA SER A 112 4.79 -1.24 -13.37
C SER A 112 5.40 0.04 -12.79
N GLN A 113 4.79 0.60 -11.75
CA GLN A 113 5.25 1.81 -11.05
C GLN A 113 5.87 1.51 -9.67
N ALA A 114 5.97 0.24 -9.30
CA ALA A 114 6.50 -0.15 -8.00
C ALA A 114 8.02 0.05 -7.94
N ALA A 115 8.50 0.73 -6.90
CA ALA A 115 9.93 0.88 -6.63
C ALA A 115 10.49 -0.29 -5.79
N GLN A 116 9.63 -1.02 -5.08
CA GLN A 116 10.00 -2.16 -4.26
C GLN A 116 9.93 -3.46 -5.08
N SER A 117 10.78 -4.45 -4.74
CA SER A 117 10.69 -5.78 -5.35
C SER A 117 9.45 -6.53 -4.84
N PRO A 118 8.91 -7.51 -5.62
CA PRO A 118 7.82 -8.37 -5.17
C PRO A 118 8.12 -9.06 -3.85
N TYR A 119 9.34 -9.57 -3.69
CA TYR A 119 9.83 -10.17 -2.45
C TYR A 119 9.63 -9.23 -1.24
N ARG A 120 10.02 -7.95 -1.38
CA ARG A 120 9.90 -7.00 -0.27
C ARG A 120 8.45 -6.70 0.08
N LEU A 121 7.56 -6.61 -0.91
CA LEU A 121 6.12 -6.42 -0.67
C LEU A 121 5.51 -7.61 0.07
N VAL A 122 5.85 -8.85 -0.32
CA VAL A 122 5.44 -10.07 0.38
C VAL A 122 5.97 -10.08 1.81
N ARG A 123 7.26 -9.77 2.01
CA ARG A 123 7.87 -9.74 3.35
C ARG A 123 7.22 -8.70 4.27
N ASN A 124 6.82 -7.55 3.76
CA ASN A 124 6.08 -6.55 4.54
C ASN A 124 4.78 -7.14 5.10
N LEU A 125 4.02 -7.89 4.28
CA LEU A 125 2.77 -8.55 4.72
C LEU A 125 3.05 -9.65 5.75
N VAL A 126 4.13 -10.40 5.60
CA VAL A 126 4.55 -11.42 6.60
C VAL A 126 4.92 -10.73 7.93
N GLU A 127 5.70 -9.66 7.90
CA GLU A 127 6.12 -8.90 9.09
C GLU A 127 4.94 -8.28 9.84
N LEU A 128 3.84 -7.98 9.13
CA LEU A 128 2.59 -7.46 9.69
C LEU A 128 1.60 -8.54 10.12
N GLY A 129 1.91 -9.82 9.86
CA GLY A 129 1.05 -10.96 10.20
C GLY A 129 -0.09 -11.22 9.22
N GLY A 130 -0.09 -10.59 8.03
CA GLY A 130 -1.08 -10.84 6.97
C GLY A 130 -0.82 -12.11 6.18
N LEU A 131 0.43 -12.58 6.15
CA LEU A 131 0.84 -13.82 5.51
C LEU A 131 1.66 -14.68 6.47
N ASP A 132 1.41 -15.98 6.47
CA ASP A 132 2.29 -16.98 7.04
C ASP A 132 3.47 -17.22 6.11
N TRP A 133 4.67 -17.37 6.71
CA TRP A 133 5.90 -17.74 6.02
C TRP A 133 6.22 -19.18 6.28
N ILE A 134 6.21 -20.01 5.24
CA ILE A 134 6.32 -21.47 5.31
C ILE A 134 7.62 -21.89 4.63
N GLU A 135 8.51 -22.54 5.36
CA GLU A 135 9.74 -23.11 4.85
C GLU A 135 9.51 -24.53 4.34
N LEU A 136 10.07 -24.86 3.18
CA LEU A 136 9.89 -26.16 2.50
C LEU A 136 11.24 -26.79 2.23
N ASP A 137 11.30 -28.12 2.38
CA ASP A 137 12.45 -28.90 1.93
C ASP A 137 12.44 -29.12 0.40
N ASP A 138 13.39 -29.90 -0.11
CA ASP A 138 13.55 -30.24 -1.52
C ASP A 138 12.40 -31.12 -2.08
N GLU A 139 11.68 -31.81 -1.21
CA GLU A 139 10.47 -32.57 -1.54
C GLU A 139 9.18 -31.71 -1.47
N GLY A 140 9.30 -30.45 -1.07
CA GLY A 140 8.17 -29.53 -0.87
C GLY A 140 7.37 -29.76 0.42
N VAL A 141 7.95 -30.51 1.36
CA VAL A 141 7.35 -30.78 2.67
C VAL A 141 7.75 -29.68 3.64
N GLU A 142 6.81 -29.27 4.49
CA GLU A 142 7.01 -28.18 5.45
C GLU A 142 8.08 -28.51 6.49
N VAL A 143 9.04 -27.61 6.66
CA VAL A 143 10.09 -27.64 7.69
C VAL A 143 9.57 -26.91 8.93
N ASN A 144 8.73 -27.62 9.69
CA ASN A 144 8.16 -27.08 10.92
C ASN A 144 9.18 -27.09 12.10
N ALA A 145 8.80 -26.47 13.22
CA ALA A 145 9.63 -26.38 14.41
C ALA A 145 10.10 -27.74 14.93
N GLN A 146 9.28 -28.80 14.79
CA GLN A 146 9.63 -30.16 15.25
C GLN A 146 10.77 -30.76 14.43
N ARG A 147 10.81 -30.51 13.12
CA ARG A 147 11.89 -30.98 12.23
C ARG A 147 13.21 -30.25 12.48
N LYS A 148 13.17 -29.08 13.09
CA LYS A 148 14.35 -28.28 13.45
C LYS A 148 14.95 -28.63 14.80
N VAL A 149 14.24 -29.41 15.62
CA VAL A 149 14.72 -29.79 16.97
C VAL A 149 16.01 -30.57 16.89
N GLY A 150 17.06 -30.05 17.53
CA GLY A 150 18.37 -30.70 17.61
C GLY A 150 19.30 -30.41 16.44
N LEU A 151 18.85 -29.65 15.43
CA LEU A 151 19.69 -29.20 14.31
C LEU A 151 20.43 -27.92 14.68
N THR A 152 21.62 -27.76 14.13
CA THR A 152 22.35 -26.49 14.13
C THR A 152 21.76 -25.51 13.13
N PRO A 153 22.02 -24.19 13.23
CA PRO A 153 21.54 -23.22 12.22
C PRO A 153 21.94 -23.58 10.78
N ASP A 154 23.17 -24.06 10.57
CA ASP A 154 23.67 -24.44 9.23
C ASP A 154 22.90 -25.67 8.70
N GLU A 155 22.59 -26.67 9.55
CA GLU A 155 21.80 -27.84 9.17
C GLU A 155 20.33 -27.47 8.87
N VAL A 156 19.79 -26.44 9.54
CA VAL A 156 18.45 -25.91 9.23
C VAL A 156 18.46 -25.18 7.88
N ASP A 157 19.50 -24.38 7.61
CA ASP A 157 19.64 -23.69 6.33
C ASP A 157 19.79 -24.68 5.16
N ASP A 158 20.53 -25.80 5.38
CA ASP A 158 20.67 -26.88 4.39
C ASP A 158 19.36 -27.65 4.17
N LEU A 159 18.49 -27.69 5.17
CA LEU A 159 17.20 -28.38 5.08
C LEU A 159 16.14 -27.59 4.30
N VAL A 160 16.25 -26.25 4.26
CA VAL A 160 15.27 -25.37 3.62
C VAL A 160 15.66 -25.13 2.16
N ALA A 161 14.92 -25.72 1.25
CA ALA A 161 15.15 -25.57 -0.20
C ALA A 161 14.32 -24.45 -0.84
N SER A 162 13.13 -24.14 -0.32
CA SER A 162 12.24 -23.14 -0.86
C SER A 162 11.28 -22.57 0.19
N PHE A 163 10.49 -21.56 -0.22
CA PHE A 163 9.52 -20.91 0.65
C PHE A 163 8.15 -20.88 0.00
N ALA A 164 7.12 -20.97 0.83
CA ALA A 164 5.73 -20.74 0.45
C ALA A 164 5.11 -19.70 1.39
N VAL A 165 4.01 -19.10 0.96
CA VAL A 165 3.22 -18.18 1.76
C VAL A 165 1.74 -18.54 1.70
N GLN A 166 1.02 -18.22 2.77
CA GLN A 166 -0.42 -18.38 2.85
C GLN A 166 -1.02 -17.22 3.63
N THR A 167 -2.18 -16.74 3.20
CA THR A 167 -2.88 -15.65 3.88
C THR A 167 -3.44 -16.13 5.21
N THR A 168 -3.16 -15.36 6.26
CA THR A 168 -3.70 -15.61 7.61
C THR A 168 -5.18 -15.19 7.68
N ALA A 169 -5.88 -15.55 8.74
CA ALA A 169 -7.24 -15.09 8.99
C ALA A 169 -7.28 -13.54 9.05
N ASP A 170 -6.34 -12.92 9.80
CA ASP A 170 -6.23 -11.46 9.91
C ASP A 170 -5.91 -10.80 8.55
N GLY A 171 -5.09 -11.47 7.71
CA GLY A 171 -4.80 -11.04 6.35
C GLY A 171 -6.03 -11.09 5.44
N ALA A 172 -6.86 -12.12 5.58
CA ALA A 172 -8.10 -12.25 4.81
C ALA A 172 -9.12 -11.17 5.20
N ASP A 173 -9.27 -10.91 6.49
CA ASP A 173 -10.15 -9.85 7.01
C ASP A 173 -9.69 -8.47 6.54
N ALA A 174 -8.36 -8.21 6.57
CA ALA A 174 -7.79 -6.97 6.06
C ALA A 174 -8.00 -6.81 4.55
N ALA A 175 -7.85 -7.88 3.77
CA ALA A 175 -8.10 -7.86 2.33
C ALA A 175 -9.58 -7.56 2.01
N GLU A 176 -10.50 -8.15 2.76
CA GLU A 176 -11.95 -7.86 2.63
C GLU A 176 -12.24 -6.39 2.96
N ASP A 177 -11.73 -5.88 4.09
CA ASP A 177 -11.90 -4.47 4.51
C ASP A 177 -11.34 -3.47 3.51
N MET A 178 -10.28 -3.85 2.81
CA MET A 178 -9.60 -3.05 1.78
C MET A 178 -10.06 -3.38 0.36
N SER A 179 -11.08 -4.23 0.19
CA SER A 179 -11.66 -4.52 -1.12
C SER A 179 -12.25 -3.24 -1.75
N PRO A 180 -12.25 -3.12 -3.09
CA PRO A 180 -12.84 -1.96 -3.76
C PRO A 180 -14.32 -1.74 -3.40
N ALA A 181 -15.09 -2.82 -3.23
CA ALA A 181 -16.50 -2.74 -2.84
C ALA A 181 -16.68 -2.13 -1.43
N ARG A 182 -15.86 -2.56 -0.46
CA ARG A 182 -15.89 -1.99 0.90
C ARG A 182 -15.43 -0.54 0.93
N ARG A 183 -14.38 -0.21 0.16
CA ARG A 183 -13.88 1.17 0.07
C ARG A 183 -14.90 2.10 -0.59
N LEU A 184 -15.60 1.64 -1.62
CA LEU A 184 -16.69 2.39 -2.25
C LEU A 184 -17.84 2.61 -1.25
N GLY A 185 -18.28 1.57 -0.55
CA GLY A 185 -19.32 1.71 0.48
C GLY A 185 -18.93 2.71 1.57
N LYS A 186 -17.68 2.69 2.06
CA LYS A 186 -17.18 3.69 3.03
C LYS A 186 -17.23 5.12 2.45
N LEU A 187 -16.82 5.29 1.17
CA LEU A 187 -16.89 6.58 0.48
C LEU A 187 -18.34 7.10 0.36
N GLU A 188 -19.27 6.21 0.05
CA GLU A 188 -20.70 6.54 -0.06
C GLU A 188 -21.32 6.90 1.30
N ASP A 189 -20.95 6.18 2.36
CA ASP A 189 -21.40 6.47 3.73
C ASP A 189 -20.87 7.82 4.23
N GLU A 190 -19.60 8.14 3.96
CA GLU A 190 -18.97 9.41 4.32
C GLU A 190 -19.52 10.61 3.54
N HIS A 191 -20.03 10.37 2.34
CA HIS A 191 -20.46 11.40 1.39
C HIS A 191 -21.83 11.09 0.77
N ALA A 192 -22.82 10.79 1.61
CA ALA A 192 -24.16 10.38 1.17
C ALA A 192 -24.84 11.39 0.22
N ASP A 193 -24.53 12.69 0.39
CA ASP A 193 -25.00 13.78 -0.48
C ASP A 193 -24.40 13.72 -1.91
N ARG A 194 -23.31 13.00 -2.11
CA ARG A 194 -22.56 12.90 -3.37
C ARG A 194 -22.74 11.56 -4.08
N VAL A 195 -23.39 10.59 -3.46
CA VAL A 195 -23.67 9.27 -4.04
C VAL A 195 -24.31 9.35 -5.42
N PRO A 196 -25.27 10.25 -5.69
CA PRO A 196 -25.84 10.38 -7.05
C PRO A 196 -24.79 10.73 -8.11
N VAL A 197 -23.77 11.54 -7.77
CA VAL A 197 -22.70 11.92 -8.69
C VAL A 197 -21.73 10.75 -8.89
N PHE A 198 -21.39 10.04 -7.82
CA PHE A 198 -20.55 8.84 -7.91
C PHE A 198 -21.19 7.79 -8.83
N ASN A 199 -22.47 7.48 -8.62
CA ASN A 199 -23.19 6.51 -9.44
C ASN A 199 -23.26 6.92 -10.91
N GLU A 200 -23.51 8.19 -11.19
CA GLU A 200 -23.54 8.71 -12.56
C GLU A 200 -22.20 8.54 -13.27
N ILE A 201 -21.08 8.83 -12.58
CA ILE A 201 -19.75 8.64 -13.13
C ILE A 201 -19.46 7.14 -13.38
N LEU A 202 -19.80 6.28 -12.42
CA LEU A 202 -19.61 4.84 -12.57
C LEU A 202 -20.40 4.27 -13.73
N GLU A 203 -21.67 4.70 -13.91
CA GLU A 203 -22.50 4.29 -15.03
C GLU A 203 -21.94 4.82 -16.36
N PHE A 204 -21.56 6.09 -16.43
CA PHE A 204 -20.99 6.70 -17.62
C PHE A 204 -19.66 6.05 -18.03
N CYS A 205 -18.85 5.65 -17.06
CA CYS A 205 -17.55 4.98 -17.24
C CYS A 205 -17.66 3.46 -17.44
N MET A 206 -18.85 2.87 -17.53
CA MET A 206 -18.99 1.47 -18.01
C MET A 206 -18.34 1.28 -19.38
N GLN A 207 -18.26 2.35 -20.17
CA GLN A 207 -17.43 2.45 -21.37
C GLN A 207 -16.22 3.35 -21.07
N PRO A 208 -15.03 3.07 -21.63
CA PRO A 208 -13.85 3.92 -21.43
C PRO A 208 -14.14 5.39 -21.78
N ARG A 209 -13.81 6.31 -20.87
CA ARG A 209 -14.02 7.76 -21.01
C ARG A 209 -12.77 8.55 -20.69
N SER A 210 -12.57 9.64 -21.42
CA SER A 210 -11.57 10.64 -21.04
C SER A 210 -12.10 11.49 -19.88
N PHE A 211 -11.18 12.11 -19.13
CA PHE A 211 -11.57 13.06 -18.08
C PHE A 211 -12.44 14.22 -18.62
N SER A 212 -12.12 14.72 -19.81
CA SER A 212 -12.88 15.81 -20.43
C SER A 212 -14.34 15.42 -20.75
N GLU A 213 -14.57 14.17 -21.16
CA GLU A 213 -15.92 13.66 -21.39
C GLU A 213 -16.69 13.53 -20.08
N ILE A 214 -16.05 13.04 -19.01
CA ILE A 214 -16.66 12.96 -17.67
C ILE A 214 -17.02 14.37 -17.17
N ALA A 215 -16.11 15.32 -17.27
CA ALA A 215 -16.35 16.70 -16.83
C ALA A 215 -17.53 17.34 -17.57
N LEU A 216 -17.55 17.22 -18.89
CA LEU A 216 -18.64 17.74 -19.73
C LEU A 216 -19.97 17.07 -19.39
N HIS A 217 -19.99 15.76 -19.23
CA HIS A 217 -21.18 15.00 -18.86
C HIS A 217 -21.79 15.46 -17.54
N LEU A 218 -20.94 15.66 -16.49
CA LEU A 218 -21.40 16.15 -15.19
C LEU A 218 -21.95 17.58 -15.27
N GLU A 219 -21.34 18.44 -16.10
CA GLU A 219 -21.77 19.82 -16.33
C GLU A 219 -23.12 19.87 -17.04
N GLU A 220 -23.28 19.12 -18.15
CA GLU A 220 -24.52 19.01 -18.90
C GLU A 220 -25.71 18.47 -18.08
N ARG A 221 -25.42 17.58 -17.12
CA ARG A 221 -26.40 17.02 -16.20
C ARG A 221 -26.70 17.94 -14.99
N GLY A 222 -25.96 19.03 -14.82
CA GLY A 222 -26.10 19.95 -13.69
C GLY A 222 -25.73 19.35 -12.33
N LEU A 223 -24.96 18.23 -12.29
CA LEU A 223 -24.66 17.49 -11.08
C LEU A 223 -23.62 18.20 -10.20
N LEU A 224 -22.80 19.06 -10.78
CA LEU A 224 -21.80 19.86 -10.05
C LEU A 224 -22.46 20.96 -9.19
N ASP A 225 -23.66 21.40 -9.54
CA ASP A 225 -24.40 22.41 -8.76
C ASP A 225 -25.04 21.82 -7.49
N VAL A 226 -25.34 20.52 -7.50
CA VAL A 226 -25.95 19.80 -6.38
C VAL A 226 -24.88 19.43 -5.33
N ALA A 227 -23.70 18.98 -5.80
CA ALA A 227 -22.61 18.57 -4.93
C ALA A 227 -21.70 19.76 -4.63
N ARG A 228 -21.89 20.36 -3.46
CA ARG A 228 -21.11 21.51 -3.00
C ARG A 228 -20.16 21.12 -1.86
N ALA A 229 -19.00 21.79 -1.81
CA ALA A 229 -18.13 21.73 -0.64
C ALA A 229 -18.82 22.40 0.57
N GLU A 230 -18.32 22.15 1.79
CA GLU A 230 -18.84 22.76 3.02
C GLU A 230 -18.89 24.31 2.97
N ASN A 231 -18.00 24.93 2.20
CA ASN A 231 -17.96 26.37 1.96
C ASN A 231 -18.95 26.85 0.88
N GLY A 232 -19.80 25.98 0.36
CA GLY A 232 -20.81 26.27 -0.67
C GLY A 232 -20.27 26.37 -2.10
N GLN A 233 -18.98 26.12 -2.34
CA GLN A 233 -18.42 26.12 -3.69
C GLN A 233 -18.76 24.83 -4.43
N ALA A 234 -19.00 24.89 -5.74
CA ALA A 234 -19.14 23.72 -6.60
C ALA A 234 -17.82 22.91 -6.56
N LEU A 235 -17.95 21.59 -6.44
CA LEU A 235 -16.79 20.71 -6.48
C LEU A 235 -16.34 20.51 -7.93
N HIS A 236 -15.02 20.50 -8.12
CA HIS A 236 -14.45 20.22 -9.44
C HIS A 236 -14.61 18.74 -9.79
N PRO A 237 -14.87 18.37 -11.07
CA PRO A 237 -14.99 16.96 -11.50
C PRO A 237 -13.85 16.04 -11.03
N ASN A 238 -12.62 16.57 -10.96
CA ASN A 238 -11.45 15.84 -10.45
C ASN A 238 -11.66 15.25 -9.05
N TYR A 239 -12.37 15.98 -8.18
CA TYR A 239 -12.65 15.49 -6.84
C TYR A 239 -13.35 14.13 -6.85
N PHE A 240 -14.36 13.99 -7.70
CA PHE A 240 -15.16 12.76 -7.81
C PHE A 240 -14.37 11.63 -8.45
N VAL A 241 -13.63 11.92 -9.52
CA VAL A 241 -12.77 10.94 -10.21
C VAL A 241 -11.68 10.43 -9.27
N ASP A 242 -10.98 11.34 -8.56
CA ASP A 242 -9.93 10.98 -7.59
C ASP A 242 -10.48 10.19 -6.40
N ALA A 243 -11.71 10.50 -5.94
CA ALA A 243 -12.35 9.78 -4.86
C ALA A 243 -12.69 8.35 -5.28
N LEU A 244 -13.30 8.16 -6.45
CA LEU A 244 -13.64 6.85 -7.01
C LEU A 244 -12.41 6.03 -7.38
N GLU A 245 -11.33 6.65 -7.86
CA GLU A 245 -10.04 6.00 -8.10
C GLU A 245 -9.45 5.50 -6.78
N ARG A 246 -9.42 6.34 -5.74
CA ARG A 246 -8.95 5.95 -4.40
C ARG A 246 -9.80 4.84 -3.79
N ALA A 247 -11.09 4.83 -4.03
CA ALA A 247 -11.97 3.73 -3.66
C ALA A 247 -11.72 2.46 -4.50
N GLY A 248 -11.02 2.57 -5.63
CA GLY A 248 -10.75 1.46 -6.54
C GLY A 248 -11.93 1.10 -7.43
N ALA A 249 -12.98 1.93 -7.45
CA ALA A 249 -14.16 1.76 -8.29
C ALA A 249 -13.95 2.26 -9.73
N LEU A 250 -13.04 3.24 -9.92
CA LEU A 250 -12.53 3.65 -11.23
C LEU A 250 -11.06 3.24 -11.40
N VAL A 251 -10.69 2.88 -12.62
CA VAL A 251 -9.31 2.55 -12.99
C VAL A 251 -8.94 3.32 -14.25
N TRP A 252 -7.68 3.77 -14.31
CA TRP A 252 -7.09 4.40 -15.48
C TRP A 252 -6.28 3.38 -16.30
N ASP A 253 -6.66 3.19 -17.55
CA ASP A 253 -5.90 2.40 -18.54
C ASP A 253 -5.95 3.10 -19.90
N GLY A 254 -5.31 4.30 -19.96
CA GLY A 254 -5.45 5.18 -21.13
C GLY A 254 -6.79 5.92 -21.22
N ALA A 255 -7.79 5.46 -20.49
CA ALA A 255 -9.09 6.08 -20.25
C ALA A 255 -9.65 5.62 -18.91
N TRP A 256 -10.59 6.36 -18.34
CA TRP A 256 -11.29 5.99 -17.11
C TRP A 256 -12.33 4.91 -17.39
N LYS A 257 -12.34 3.86 -16.61
CA LYS A 257 -13.27 2.76 -16.70
C LYS A 257 -13.71 2.29 -15.33
N THR A 258 -14.99 1.99 -15.19
CA THR A 258 -15.54 1.37 -13.97
C THR A 258 -15.01 -0.05 -13.84
N ARG A 259 -14.51 -0.38 -12.64
CA ARG A 259 -14.14 -1.76 -12.28
C ARG A 259 -15.41 -2.54 -11.97
N CYS A 260 -15.55 -3.75 -12.52
CA CYS A 260 -16.58 -4.68 -12.04
C CYS A 260 -16.24 -5.04 -10.58
N LEU A 261 -17.14 -4.72 -9.67
CA LEU A 261 -17.05 -5.06 -8.25
C LEU A 261 -17.87 -6.33 -8.05
N ASP A 262 -17.24 -7.49 -8.32
CA ASP A 262 -17.86 -8.82 -8.10
C ASP A 262 -17.78 -9.20 -6.61
#